data_d8e73c40ec7a2dc391d22b7d7144c2b2
#
_entry.id   d8e73c40ec7a2dc391d22b7d7144c2b2
#
_cell.length_a   1.000
_cell.length_b   1.000
_cell.length_c   1.000
_cell.angle_alpha   90.00
_cell.angle_beta   90.00
_cell.angle_gamma   90.00
#
_symmetry.space_group_name_H-M   'P 1'
#
loop_
_entity.id
_entity.type
_entity.pdbx_description
1 polymer ?
#
loop_
_entity_poly.entity_id
_entity_poly.type
_entity_poly.pdbx_seq_one_letter_code
_entity_poly.pdbx_strand_id
1 'polypeptide(L)'
;MSITLGEKACRWGLCLGLVLWVGREGILCYAAADDAAVPSAEFSGSLVKTVKGRQYHAQVFAKGDRLRLEYKYAIRTERGYAAIEIIRLDKSETWYLLAQQKELLVTGLSQDDLFPIRPALPGERDRILVGDATAAGRATQLFEVQTDRHGRVERFYEWVDLDTGVVLKLVSRDREWSFEYERFRLSPQPAYYFEEPPGYNKRMATTGP
;
A
#
# COMPACT_ATOMS: atom_id res chain seq x y z
N MET A 1 5.74 -34.24 -73.07
CA MET A 1 7.01 -35.02 -73.22
C MET A 1 7.62 -35.07 -71.82
N SER A 2 7.36 -36.20 -71.15
CA SER A 2 8.30 -37.18 -70.61
C SER A 2 9.02 -36.66 -69.31
N ILE A 3 8.62 -37.15 -68.17
CA ILE A 3 9.16 -38.28 -67.41
C ILE A 3 10.52 -37.91 -66.76
N THR A 4 10.80 -38.05 -65.47
CA THR A 4 10.77 -39.18 -64.50
C THR A 4 11.15 -38.69 -63.11
N LEU A 5 10.48 -39.23 -62.13
CA LEU A 5 10.85 -39.97 -60.91
C LEU A 5 12.35 -40.10 -60.56
N GLY A 6 12.65 -39.93 -59.27
CA GLY A 6 13.89 -40.37 -58.62
C GLY A 6 13.80 -40.35 -57.12
N GLU A 7 13.53 -41.49 -56.55
CA GLU A 7 13.46 -41.88 -55.12
C GLU A 7 14.86 -41.95 -54.44
N LYS A 8 14.81 -41.90 -53.12
CA LYS A 8 15.64 -42.57 -52.08
C LYS A 8 16.98 -41.90 -51.70
N ALA A 9 17.15 -41.55 -50.45
CA ALA A 9 17.76 -42.44 -49.45
C ALA A 9 17.92 -41.80 -48.07
N CYS A 10 17.49 -42.55 -47.11
CA CYS A 10 17.76 -42.45 -45.68
C CYS A 10 19.25 -42.39 -45.35
N ARG A 11 19.71 -41.45 -44.52
CA ARG A 11 20.96 -41.61 -43.78
C ARG A 11 20.77 -41.12 -42.36
N TRP A 12 20.81 -42.06 -41.46
CA TRP A 12 20.93 -41.90 -40.01
C TRP A 12 22.25 -41.19 -39.69
N GLY A 13 22.17 -40.03 -39.05
CA GLY A 13 23.29 -39.33 -38.46
C GLY A 13 23.00 -39.09 -36.99
N LEU A 14 23.63 -39.90 -36.14
CA LEU A 14 23.70 -39.60 -34.68
C LEU A 14 24.47 -38.28 -34.52
N CYS A 15 23.76 -37.24 -34.05
CA CYS A 15 24.40 -36.08 -33.45
C CYS A 15 24.13 -36.10 -31.96
N LEU A 16 25.20 -36.38 -31.21
CA LEU A 16 25.29 -36.08 -29.78
C LEU A 16 25.06 -34.58 -29.60
N GLY A 17 23.87 -34.22 -29.15
CA GLY A 17 23.56 -32.87 -28.75
C GLY A 17 23.97 -32.66 -27.29
N LEU A 18 25.01 -31.88 -27.11
CA LEU A 18 25.43 -31.32 -25.84
C LEU A 18 24.29 -30.48 -25.31
N VAL A 19 23.61 -30.95 -24.24
CA VAL A 19 22.60 -30.17 -23.52
C VAL A 19 23.35 -29.14 -22.67
N LEU A 20 23.51 -27.95 -23.20
CA LEU A 20 23.87 -26.76 -22.43
C LEU A 20 22.66 -26.40 -21.56
N TRP A 21 22.74 -26.76 -20.29
CA TRP A 21 21.83 -26.29 -19.24
C TRP A 21 22.11 -24.82 -18.99
N VAL A 22 21.48 -23.94 -19.75
CA VAL A 22 21.44 -22.50 -19.45
C VAL A 22 20.45 -22.33 -18.31
N GLY A 23 20.99 -22.16 -17.11
CA GLY A 23 20.23 -21.74 -15.95
C GLY A 23 19.53 -20.41 -16.24
N ARG A 24 18.24 -20.51 -16.52
CA ARG A 24 17.35 -19.34 -16.70
C ARG A 24 16.94 -18.89 -15.30
N GLU A 25 17.82 -18.10 -14.67
CA GLU A 25 17.40 -17.30 -13.52
C GLU A 25 16.33 -16.33 -14.03
N GLY A 26 15.08 -16.72 -13.83
CA GLY A 26 13.94 -15.85 -14.11
C GLY A 26 13.95 -14.71 -13.11
N ILE A 27 14.49 -13.58 -13.51
CA ILE A 27 14.18 -12.30 -12.87
C ILE A 27 12.68 -12.10 -13.09
N LEU A 28 11.87 -12.39 -12.06
CA LEU A 28 10.47 -12.00 -12.02
C LEU A 28 10.45 -10.47 -11.90
N CYS A 29 10.52 -9.79 -13.05
CA CYS A 29 10.10 -8.40 -13.13
C CYS A 29 8.59 -8.38 -12.82
N TYR A 30 8.23 -8.05 -11.60
CA TYR A 30 6.86 -7.66 -11.29
C TYR A 30 6.60 -6.36 -12.06
N ALA A 31 5.80 -6.46 -13.10
CA ALA A 31 5.31 -5.28 -13.80
C ALA A 31 4.58 -4.39 -12.79
N ALA A 32 4.93 -3.12 -12.77
CA ALA A 32 4.26 -2.10 -11.96
C ALA A 32 2.75 -2.20 -12.19
N ALA A 33 2.03 -2.67 -11.18
CA ALA A 33 0.58 -2.80 -11.26
C ALA A 33 -0.03 -1.46 -10.87
N ASP A 34 -0.38 -0.68 -11.89
CA ASP A 34 -1.15 0.57 -11.76
C ASP A 34 -2.57 0.33 -11.18
N ASP A 35 -2.90 -0.94 -10.89
CA ASP A 35 -4.22 -1.41 -10.46
C ASP A 35 -4.14 -2.47 -9.34
N ALA A 36 -3.20 -2.32 -8.41
CA ALA A 36 -3.19 -3.19 -7.23
C ALA A 36 -4.49 -2.94 -6.45
N ALA A 37 -5.39 -3.90 -6.52
CA ALA A 37 -6.68 -3.83 -5.84
C ALA A 37 -6.46 -3.50 -4.35
N VAL A 38 -7.23 -2.52 -3.85
CA VAL A 38 -7.25 -2.21 -2.41
C VAL A 38 -7.61 -3.51 -1.69
N PRO A 39 -6.84 -3.93 -0.67
CA PRO A 39 -7.19 -5.11 0.10
C PRO A 39 -8.62 -5.00 0.58
N SER A 40 -9.47 -5.97 0.22
CA SER A 40 -10.88 -5.99 0.65
C SER A 40 -11.05 -6.39 2.11
N ALA A 41 -9.95 -6.60 2.83
CA ALA A 41 -9.94 -7.03 4.21
C ALA A 41 -10.52 -5.97 5.13
N GLU A 42 -11.51 -6.38 5.94
CA GLU A 42 -11.99 -5.58 7.06
C GLU A 42 -11.17 -5.93 8.30
N PHE A 43 -10.58 -4.91 8.93
CA PHE A 43 -9.73 -5.12 10.10
C PHE A 43 -9.77 -3.97 11.10
N SER A 44 -9.26 -4.24 12.30
CA SER A 44 -8.93 -3.23 13.30
C SER A 44 -7.51 -3.46 13.81
N GLY A 45 -6.88 -2.40 14.33
CA GLY A 45 -5.52 -2.49 14.85
C GLY A 45 -5.10 -1.28 15.65
N SER A 46 -3.92 -1.37 16.28
CA SER A 46 -3.22 -0.22 16.82
C SER A 46 -2.01 0.09 15.95
N LEU A 47 -1.84 1.36 15.63
CA LEU A 47 -0.84 1.88 14.72
C LEU A 47 0.06 2.88 15.44
N VAL A 48 1.35 2.80 15.19
CA VAL A 48 2.33 3.83 15.52
C VAL A 48 2.86 4.42 14.22
N LYS A 49 2.66 5.73 14.02
CA LYS A 49 3.25 6.51 12.94
C LYS A 49 4.35 7.39 13.52
N THR A 50 5.53 7.36 12.92
CA THR A 50 6.64 8.25 13.29
C THR A 50 6.92 9.21 12.14
N VAL A 51 7.00 10.50 12.44
CA VAL A 51 7.34 11.55 11.48
C VAL A 51 8.35 12.47 12.13
N LYS A 52 9.56 12.53 11.59
CA LYS A 52 10.65 13.38 12.10
C LYS A 52 10.84 13.24 13.63
N GLY A 53 10.88 11.99 14.11
CA GLY A 53 11.06 11.64 15.52
C GLY A 53 9.83 11.84 16.42
N ARG A 54 8.71 12.33 15.91
CA ARG A 54 7.45 12.42 16.66
C ARG A 54 6.61 11.19 16.42
N GLN A 55 6.08 10.60 17.49
CA GLN A 55 5.22 9.42 17.43
C GLN A 55 3.75 9.81 17.60
N TYR A 56 2.92 9.20 16.75
CA TYR A 56 1.46 9.31 16.76
C TYR A 56 0.89 7.91 16.92
N HIS A 57 0.12 7.69 17.97
CA HIS A 57 -0.55 6.42 18.24
C HIS A 57 -2.02 6.55 17.87
N ALA A 58 -2.53 5.61 17.11
CA ALA A 58 -3.93 5.56 16.69
C ALA A 58 -4.51 4.15 16.78
N GLN A 59 -5.80 4.06 17.10
CA GLN A 59 -6.59 2.90 16.75
C GLN A 59 -7.02 3.02 15.30
N VAL A 60 -6.96 1.93 14.56
CA VAL A 60 -7.27 1.89 13.14
C VAL A 60 -8.43 0.94 12.90
N PHE A 61 -9.35 1.35 12.05
CA PHE A 61 -10.45 0.56 11.54
C PHE A 61 -10.45 0.69 10.02
N ALA A 62 -10.54 -0.43 9.30
CA ALA A 62 -10.52 -0.46 7.84
C ALA A 62 -11.69 -1.27 7.28
N LYS A 63 -12.29 -0.76 6.21
CA LYS A 63 -13.37 -1.41 5.47
C LYS A 63 -13.30 -1.05 3.99
N GLY A 64 -12.79 -1.98 3.19
CA GLY A 64 -12.56 -1.75 1.76
C GLY A 64 -11.64 -0.55 1.54
N ASP A 65 -12.13 0.46 0.85
CA ASP A 65 -11.45 1.70 0.49
C ASP A 65 -11.56 2.84 1.53
N ARG A 66 -11.89 2.49 2.77
CA ARG A 66 -12.11 3.43 3.87
C ARG A 66 -11.25 3.07 5.06
N LEU A 67 -10.58 4.06 5.61
CA LEU A 67 -9.75 3.91 6.79
C LEU A 67 -10.12 4.99 7.81
N ARG A 68 -10.29 4.59 9.08
CA ARG A 68 -10.52 5.48 10.21
C ARG A 68 -9.39 5.34 11.19
N LEU A 69 -8.79 6.46 11.57
CA LEU A 69 -7.77 6.56 12.60
C LEU A 69 -8.32 7.35 13.78
N GLU A 70 -8.26 6.77 14.97
CA GLU A 70 -8.60 7.43 16.25
C GLU A 70 -7.31 7.64 17.03
N TYR A 71 -6.83 8.88 17.03
CA TYR A 71 -5.56 9.26 17.64
C TYR A 71 -5.66 9.32 19.16
N LYS A 72 -4.65 8.78 19.86
CA LYS A 72 -4.54 8.90 21.32
C LYS A 72 -4.47 10.36 21.76
N TYR A 73 -3.80 11.20 20.99
CA TYR A 73 -3.71 12.65 21.16
C TYR A 73 -4.13 13.30 19.86
N ALA A 74 -5.03 14.28 19.95
CA ALA A 74 -5.54 14.97 18.77
C ALA A 74 -4.41 15.59 17.94
N ILE A 75 -4.50 15.42 16.64
CA ILE A 75 -3.56 16.00 15.67
C ILE A 75 -3.99 17.42 15.30
N ARG A 76 -3.01 18.26 14.99
CA ARG A 76 -3.27 19.63 14.58
C ARG A 76 -3.67 19.66 13.12
N THR A 77 -4.78 20.34 12.83
CA THR A 77 -5.22 20.71 11.48
C THR A 77 -5.15 22.22 11.30
N GLU A 78 -5.44 22.72 10.12
CA GLU A 78 -5.49 24.18 9.85
C GLU A 78 -6.58 24.92 10.67
N ARG A 79 -7.62 24.20 11.11
CA ARG A 79 -8.80 24.76 11.83
C ARG A 79 -8.89 24.36 13.29
N GLY A 80 -7.98 23.55 13.79
CA GLY A 80 -8.02 23.10 15.18
C GLY A 80 -7.41 21.72 15.36
N TYR A 81 -7.93 20.99 16.35
CA TYR A 81 -7.43 19.67 16.71
C TYR A 81 -8.46 18.59 16.40
N ALA A 82 -8.05 17.57 15.65
CA ALA A 82 -8.87 16.40 15.33
C ALA A 82 -8.34 15.17 16.05
N ALA A 83 -9.21 14.48 16.77
CA ALA A 83 -8.89 13.17 17.36
C ALA A 83 -9.20 12.01 16.39
N ILE A 84 -10.01 12.25 15.37
CA ILE A 84 -10.45 11.27 14.39
C ILE A 84 -10.17 11.78 13.00
N GLU A 85 -9.53 10.94 12.20
CA GLU A 85 -9.29 11.10 10.77
C GLU A 85 -9.95 9.94 10.02
N ILE A 86 -10.64 10.23 8.93
CA ILE A 86 -11.26 9.23 8.05
C ILE A 86 -10.76 9.46 6.64
N ILE A 87 -10.06 8.47 6.10
CA ILE A 87 -9.58 8.49 4.72
C ILE A 87 -10.64 7.77 3.86
N ARG A 88 -11.14 8.46 2.85
CA ARG A 88 -12.18 8.02 1.92
C ARG A 88 -11.59 7.93 0.51
N LEU A 89 -10.99 6.79 0.15
CA LEU A 89 -10.43 6.58 -1.19
C LEU A 89 -11.54 6.64 -2.25
N ASP A 90 -12.73 6.13 -1.93
CA ASP A 90 -13.93 6.18 -2.78
C ASP A 90 -14.37 7.60 -3.16
N LYS A 91 -13.98 8.59 -2.36
CA LYS A 91 -14.30 10.02 -2.57
C LYS A 91 -13.07 10.87 -2.88
N SER A 92 -11.88 10.31 -2.81
CA SER A 92 -10.60 11.05 -2.88
C SER A 92 -10.52 12.18 -1.84
N GLU A 93 -11.01 11.90 -0.63
CA GLU A 93 -11.13 12.86 0.46
C GLU A 93 -10.49 12.32 1.75
N THR A 94 -9.95 13.22 2.57
CA THR A 94 -9.61 12.97 3.97
C THR A 94 -10.46 13.86 4.86
N TRP A 95 -11.08 13.27 5.87
CA TRP A 95 -12.01 13.91 6.77
C TRP A 95 -11.41 14.01 8.18
N TYR A 96 -11.42 15.21 8.76
CA TYR A 96 -10.99 15.43 10.14
C TYR A 96 -12.17 15.86 11.00
N LEU A 97 -12.45 15.09 12.06
CA LEU A 97 -13.55 15.39 12.99
C LEU A 97 -13.04 16.33 14.09
N LEU A 98 -13.49 17.58 14.03
CA LEU A 98 -13.20 18.65 14.99
C LEU A 98 -14.34 18.64 16.03
N ALA A 99 -14.24 17.81 17.06
CA ALA A 99 -15.33 17.55 18.00
C ALA A 99 -15.77 18.79 18.79
N GLN A 100 -14.83 19.67 19.16
CA GLN A 100 -15.14 20.90 19.90
C GLN A 100 -15.98 21.87 19.10
N GLN A 101 -15.75 21.94 17.79
CA GLN A 101 -16.46 22.84 16.86
C GLN A 101 -17.70 22.17 16.27
N LYS A 102 -17.88 20.84 16.46
CA LYS A 102 -18.84 20.03 15.72
C LYS A 102 -18.70 20.24 14.18
N GLU A 103 -17.47 20.25 13.73
CA GLU A 103 -17.12 20.50 12.33
C GLU A 103 -16.44 19.28 11.74
N LEU A 104 -16.83 18.91 10.53
CA LEU A 104 -16.18 17.94 9.67
C LEU A 104 -15.36 18.69 8.63
N LEU A 105 -14.05 18.80 8.86
CA LEU A 105 -13.15 19.40 7.91
C LEU A 105 -12.79 18.38 6.82
N VAL A 106 -13.04 18.71 5.57
CA VAL A 106 -12.77 17.86 4.41
C VAL A 106 -11.63 18.45 3.60
N THR A 107 -10.60 17.65 3.36
CA THR A 107 -9.48 17.97 2.48
C THR A 107 -9.46 17.03 1.28
N GLY A 108 -8.74 17.39 0.23
CA GLY A 108 -8.33 16.42 -0.78
C GLY A 108 -7.38 15.37 -0.18
N LEU A 109 -7.39 14.18 -0.76
CA LEU A 109 -6.50 13.10 -0.36
C LEU A 109 -5.04 13.48 -0.63
N SER A 110 -4.20 13.40 0.37
CA SER A 110 -2.76 13.57 0.20
C SER A 110 -2.10 12.25 -0.19
N GLN A 111 -0.94 12.30 -0.84
CA GLN A 111 -0.18 11.08 -1.16
C GLN A 111 0.27 10.35 0.12
N ASP A 112 0.52 11.09 1.20
CA ASP A 112 0.94 10.50 2.48
C ASP A 112 -0.20 9.74 3.19
N ASP A 113 -1.46 10.06 2.88
CA ASP A 113 -2.63 9.36 3.42
C ASP A 113 -2.80 7.97 2.80
N LEU A 114 -2.18 7.70 1.64
CA LEU A 114 -2.31 6.44 0.90
C LEU A 114 -1.46 5.30 1.45
N PHE A 115 -0.38 5.61 2.15
CA PHE A 115 0.61 4.62 2.58
C PHE A 115 0.06 3.43 3.37
N PRO A 116 -0.85 3.59 4.32
CA PRO A 116 -1.33 2.46 5.10
C PRO A 116 -2.40 1.61 4.41
N ILE A 117 -2.80 1.94 3.18
CA ILE A 117 -3.99 1.35 2.57
C ILE A 117 -3.66 0.50 1.35
N ARG A 118 -2.65 0.90 0.57
CA ARG A 118 -2.28 0.24 -0.69
C ARG A 118 -0.86 -0.28 -0.65
N PRO A 119 -0.61 -1.53 -1.08
CA PRO A 119 0.75 -2.03 -1.24
C PRO A 119 1.51 -1.27 -2.34
N ALA A 120 0.82 -0.78 -3.40
CA ALA A 120 1.46 0.06 -4.41
C ALA A 120 1.58 1.50 -3.90
N LEU A 121 2.81 1.97 -3.74
CA LEU A 121 3.09 3.33 -3.28
C LEU A 121 2.92 4.35 -4.41
N PRO A 122 2.41 5.57 -4.12
CA PRO A 122 2.32 6.63 -5.12
C PRO A 122 3.69 6.93 -5.74
N GLY A 123 3.75 6.96 -7.08
CA GLY A 123 5.00 7.21 -7.81
C GLY A 123 6.00 6.05 -7.75
N GLU A 124 5.55 4.85 -7.45
CA GLU A 124 6.38 3.64 -7.43
C GLU A 124 7.03 3.40 -8.79
N ARG A 125 8.36 3.19 -8.80
CA ARG A 125 9.15 2.90 -10.00
C ARG A 125 9.74 1.51 -9.98
N ASP A 126 10.05 1.01 -8.78
CA ASP A 126 10.71 -0.27 -8.62
C ASP A 126 10.30 -0.92 -7.30
N ARG A 127 10.15 -2.24 -7.32
CA ARG A 127 9.78 -3.07 -6.17
C ARG A 127 10.58 -4.35 -6.20
N ILE A 128 11.42 -4.54 -5.21
CA ILE A 128 12.30 -5.71 -5.11
C ILE A 128 11.89 -6.52 -3.89
N LEU A 129 11.57 -7.80 -4.07
CA LEU A 129 11.36 -8.72 -2.97
C LEU A 129 12.70 -8.97 -2.26
N VAL A 130 12.77 -8.63 -1.00
CA VAL A 130 13.95 -8.87 -0.14
C VAL A 130 13.89 -10.25 0.49
N GLY A 131 12.69 -10.70 0.91
CA GLY A 131 12.47 -12.02 1.49
C GLY A 131 11.28 -12.07 2.43
N ASP A 132 11.17 -13.17 3.16
CA ASP A 132 10.13 -13.38 4.15
C ASP A 132 10.48 -12.66 5.47
N ALA A 133 9.48 -12.13 6.14
CA ALA A 133 9.63 -11.38 7.38
C ALA A 133 8.40 -11.56 8.29
N THR A 134 8.39 -10.83 9.40
CA THR A 134 7.26 -10.80 10.34
C THR A 134 6.97 -9.35 10.74
N ALA A 135 5.70 -8.95 10.71
CA ALA A 135 5.21 -7.69 11.24
C ALA A 135 3.87 -7.89 11.96
N ALA A 136 3.62 -7.19 13.06
CA ALA A 136 2.42 -7.34 13.89
C ALA A 136 2.10 -8.81 14.28
N GLY A 137 3.12 -9.67 14.41
CA GLY A 137 2.99 -11.09 14.71
C GLY A 137 2.46 -11.95 13.55
N ARG A 138 2.48 -11.44 12.31
CA ARG A 138 2.00 -12.12 11.11
C ARG A 138 3.12 -12.33 10.10
N ALA A 139 3.01 -13.40 9.30
CA ALA A 139 3.94 -13.67 8.19
C ALA A 139 3.75 -12.63 7.08
N THR A 140 4.85 -12.05 6.62
CA THR A 140 4.86 -10.99 5.62
C THR A 140 5.93 -11.23 4.58
N GLN A 141 5.79 -10.62 3.42
CA GLN A 141 6.87 -10.37 2.48
C GLN A 141 7.44 -8.97 2.70
N LEU A 142 8.76 -8.88 2.74
CA LEU A 142 9.51 -7.63 2.82
C LEU A 142 9.92 -7.20 1.41
N PHE A 143 9.57 -5.99 1.05
CA PHE A 143 9.97 -5.36 -0.20
C PHE A 143 10.83 -4.13 0.06
N GLU A 144 11.82 -3.89 -0.80
CA GLU A 144 12.42 -2.58 -0.98
C GLU A 144 11.69 -1.91 -2.14
N VAL A 145 11.10 -0.73 -1.88
CA VAL A 145 10.29 0.01 -2.85
C VAL A 145 10.94 1.36 -3.12
N GLN A 146 11.10 1.68 -4.40
CA GLN A 146 11.58 2.98 -4.83
C GLN A 146 10.44 3.78 -5.46
N THR A 147 10.25 5.00 -5.00
CA THR A 147 9.24 5.93 -5.52
C THR A 147 9.90 7.18 -6.08
N ASP A 148 9.23 7.84 -7.02
CA ASP A 148 9.56 9.19 -7.45
C ASP A 148 8.37 10.09 -7.17
N ARG A 149 8.52 10.93 -6.16
CA ARG A 149 7.49 11.89 -5.75
C ARG A 149 8.05 13.30 -5.83
N HIS A 150 7.38 14.14 -6.62
CA HIS A 150 7.79 15.54 -6.79
C HIS A 150 9.26 15.72 -7.23
N GLY A 151 9.75 14.81 -8.07
CA GLY A 151 11.15 14.81 -8.56
C GLY A 151 12.18 14.37 -7.52
N ARG A 152 11.74 13.75 -6.42
CA ARG A 152 12.61 13.15 -5.41
C ARG A 152 12.46 11.63 -5.42
N VAL A 153 13.59 10.96 -5.54
CA VAL A 153 13.67 9.51 -5.40
C VAL A 153 13.73 9.17 -3.92
N GLU A 154 12.72 8.47 -3.44
CA GLU A 154 12.64 7.99 -2.07
C GLU A 154 12.66 6.46 -2.05
N ARG A 155 13.17 5.86 -0.99
CA ARG A 155 13.19 4.41 -0.81
C ARG A 155 12.54 4.04 0.51
N PHE A 156 11.75 2.95 0.46
CA PHE A 156 11.02 2.42 1.59
C PHE A 156 11.29 0.93 1.74
N TYR A 157 11.15 0.45 2.96
CA TYR A 157 10.99 -0.96 3.28
C TYR A 157 9.54 -1.19 3.67
N GLU A 158 8.90 -2.16 3.03
CA GLU A 158 7.47 -2.44 3.17
C GLU A 158 7.23 -3.90 3.52
N TRP A 159 6.45 -4.14 4.58
CA TRP A 159 6.03 -5.47 5.02
C TRP A 159 4.58 -5.68 4.65
N VAL A 160 4.33 -6.57 3.70
CA VAL A 160 2.99 -6.90 3.18
C VAL A 160 2.55 -8.25 3.74
N ASP A 161 1.40 -8.28 4.39
CA ASP A 161 0.81 -9.51 4.96
C ASP A 161 0.49 -10.53 3.87
N LEU A 162 0.95 -11.76 4.04
CA LEU A 162 0.80 -12.81 3.03
C LEU A 162 -0.65 -13.22 2.78
N ASP A 163 -1.50 -13.17 3.81
CA ASP A 163 -2.88 -13.64 3.71
C ASP A 163 -3.82 -12.58 3.13
N THR A 164 -3.57 -11.30 3.46
CA THR A 164 -4.52 -10.21 3.18
C THR A 164 -4.01 -9.18 2.18
N GLY A 165 -2.70 -9.14 1.93
CA GLY A 165 -2.08 -8.09 1.12
C GLY A 165 -2.04 -6.71 1.81
N VAL A 166 -2.39 -6.62 3.09
CA VAL A 166 -2.34 -5.35 3.84
C VAL A 166 -0.91 -5.01 4.19
N VAL A 167 -0.53 -3.74 4.04
CA VAL A 167 0.77 -3.25 4.49
C VAL A 167 0.75 -3.10 6.00
N LEU A 168 1.50 -3.95 6.70
CA LEU A 168 1.56 -3.94 8.16
C LEU A 168 2.65 -3.03 8.71
N LYS A 169 3.67 -2.72 7.90
CA LYS A 169 4.75 -1.82 8.26
C LYS A 169 5.36 -1.19 7.02
N LEU A 170 5.66 0.09 7.09
CA LEU A 170 6.39 0.83 6.07
C LEU A 170 7.40 1.76 6.75
N VAL A 171 8.63 1.77 6.27
CA VAL A 171 9.72 2.56 6.86
C VAL A 171 10.50 3.23 5.75
N SER A 172 10.65 4.55 5.79
CA SER A 172 11.58 5.25 4.89
C SER A 172 13.03 4.83 5.17
N ARG A 173 13.88 4.76 4.15
CA ARG A 173 15.27 4.31 4.29
C ARG A 173 16.06 5.15 5.30
N ASP A 174 15.79 6.45 5.37
CA ASP A 174 16.41 7.38 6.34
C ASP A 174 15.81 7.27 7.76
N ARG A 175 14.72 6.50 7.91
CA ARG A 175 13.96 6.32 9.15
C ARG A 175 13.31 7.59 9.71
N GLU A 176 13.21 8.65 8.92
CA GLU A 176 12.51 9.87 9.33
C GLU A 176 11.01 9.69 9.33
N TRP A 177 10.52 8.73 8.54
CA TRP A 177 9.11 8.40 8.44
C TRP A 177 8.88 6.89 8.53
N SER A 178 7.89 6.48 9.33
CA SER A 178 7.44 5.10 9.40
C SER A 178 6.00 5.02 9.87
N PHE A 179 5.32 3.94 9.48
CA PHE A 179 4.18 3.44 10.24
C PHE A 179 4.36 1.95 10.52
N GLU A 180 3.75 1.48 11.61
CA GLU A 180 3.78 0.07 12.00
C GLU A 180 2.51 -0.27 12.79
N TYR A 181 1.85 -1.38 12.43
CA TYR A 181 0.80 -1.96 13.24
C TYR A 181 1.43 -2.73 14.40
N GLU A 182 1.14 -2.35 15.64
CA GLU A 182 1.52 -3.11 16.84
C GLU A 182 0.57 -4.29 17.05
N ARG A 183 -0.70 -4.12 16.68
CA ARG A 183 -1.75 -5.13 16.72
C ARG A 183 -2.56 -5.05 15.45
N PHE A 184 -2.86 -6.21 14.91
CA PHE A 184 -3.67 -6.34 13.70
C PHE A 184 -4.66 -7.48 13.88
N ARG A 185 -5.94 -7.22 13.63
CA ARG A 185 -7.01 -8.20 13.78
C ARG A 185 -8.02 -8.09 12.66
N LEU A 186 -8.23 -9.15 11.92
CA LEU A 186 -9.34 -9.25 10.95
C LEU A 186 -10.66 -9.28 11.71
N SER A 187 -11.54 -8.33 11.41
CA SER A 187 -12.86 -8.21 12.02
C SER A 187 -13.75 -7.31 11.17
N PRO A 188 -15.05 -7.67 11.02
CA PRO A 188 -16.01 -6.79 10.37
C PRO A 188 -16.08 -5.42 11.05
N GLN A 189 -16.22 -4.37 10.24
CA GLN A 189 -16.30 -3.00 10.73
C GLN A 189 -17.67 -2.39 10.42
N PRO A 190 -18.29 -1.68 11.40
CA PRO A 190 -19.56 -1.01 11.19
C PRO A 190 -19.44 0.09 10.11
N ALA A 191 -20.37 0.14 9.17
CA ALA A 191 -20.35 1.13 8.09
C ALA A 191 -20.37 2.57 8.61
N TYR A 192 -21.09 2.84 9.69
CA TYR A 192 -21.23 4.19 10.26
C TYR A 192 -19.92 4.77 10.82
N TYR A 193 -18.87 3.95 11.03
CA TYR A 193 -17.54 4.44 11.42
C TYR A 193 -16.92 5.34 10.34
N PHE A 194 -17.34 5.17 9.11
CA PHE A 194 -16.78 5.83 7.93
C PHE A 194 -17.74 6.85 7.30
N GLU A 195 -18.87 7.14 7.97
CA GLU A 195 -19.86 8.09 7.50
C GLU A 195 -19.80 9.41 8.27
N GLU A 196 -20.44 10.43 7.73
CA GLU A 196 -20.55 11.74 8.38
C GLU A 196 -21.30 11.61 9.70
N PRO A 197 -20.71 12.02 10.84
CA PRO A 197 -21.39 11.91 12.12
C PRO A 197 -22.55 12.93 12.20
N PRO A 198 -23.69 12.52 12.79
CA PRO A 198 -24.85 13.41 12.94
C PRO A 198 -24.48 14.69 13.70
N GLY A 199 -24.99 15.84 13.25
CA GLY A 199 -24.82 17.11 13.93
C GLY A 199 -23.44 17.79 13.72
N TYR A 200 -22.63 17.28 12.78
CA TYR A 200 -21.42 17.96 12.34
C TYR A 200 -21.70 18.81 11.10
N ASN A 201 -21.11 20.00 11.05
CA ASN A 201 -21.16 20.86 9.87
C ASN A 201 -19.98 20.56 8.96
N LYS A 202 -20.26 20.15 7.73
CA LYS A 202 -19.22 19.85 6.73
C LYS A 202 -18.62 21.15 6.20
N ARG A 203 -17.30 21.22 6.17
CA ARG A 203 -16.53 22.32 5.57
C ARG A 203 -15.39 21.78 4.73
N MET A 204 -15.25 22.33 3.54
CA MET A 204 -14.07 22.10 2.70
C MET A 204 -12.90 22.92 3.22
N ALA A 205 -11.71 22.31 3.32
CA ALA A 205 -10.49 23.04 3.55
C ALA A 205 -10.27 24.05 2.41
N THR A 206 -9.83 25.22 2.76
CA THR A 206 -9.44 26.20 1.74
C THR A 206 -8.14 25.69 1.12
N THR A 207 -8.20 25.23 -0.12
CA THR A 207 -6.99 24.99 -0.91
C THR A 207 -6.32 26.35 -1.04
N GLY A 208 -5.28 26.59 -0.23
CA GLY A 208 -4.39 27.73 -0.45
C GLY A 208 -3.75 27.61 -1.83
N PRO A 209 -3.47 28.71 -2.49
CA PRO A 209 -2.80 28.74 -3.77
C PRO A 209 -1.40 28.12 -3.72
#